data_cf33e5b43b91e801018a8b643a467c0f
#
_entry.id   cf33e5b43b91e801018a8b643a467c0f
#
_cell.length_a   1.000
_cell.length_b   1.000
_cell.length_c   1.000
_cell.angle_alpha   90.00
_cell.angle_beta   90.00
_cell.angle_gamma   90.00
#
_symmetry.space_group_name_H-M   'P 1'
#
loop_
_entity.id
_entity.type
_entity.pdbx_description
1 polymer ?
#
loop_
_entity_poly.entity_id
_entity_poly.type
_entity_poly.pdbx_seq_one_letter_code
_entity_poly.pdbx_strand_id
1 'polypeptide(L)'
;RLIRRENLSKLYHSKKLTGTLFFELLKKDTELFYYKKIIEEYQLEISSAVFEQDFLSDKEELWQQKYPELMSYHWSWDFFADPLSSSQDFIPASRQFIAYQINEALKGNCTGAIASTFDALKDWRDPIRQAIEWEIFTVKEYEELLWGWFTRLNAFLTIGPPAIRTRELAALIDAGIFHLVEPPICLLY
;
A
#
# COMPACT_ATOMS: atom_id res chain seq x y z
N ARG A 1 -9.53 -9.11 -9.85
CA ARG A 1 -8.53 -8.05 -9.89
C ARG A 1 -8.74 -7.18 -11.13
N LEU A 2 -8.71 -5.87 -10.97
CA LEU A 2 -8.91 -4.89 -12.05
C LEU A 2 -7.73 -4.87 -13.03
N ILE A 3 -6.51 -5.00 -12.51
CA ILE A 3 -5.27 -4.97 -13.30
C ILE A 3 -4.81 -6.35 -13.79
N ARG A 4 -5.75 -7.28 -14.01
CA ARG A 4 -5.43 -8.51 -14.73
C ARG A 4 -5.10 -8.21 -16.18
N ARG A 5 -4.15 -8.96 -16.73
CA ARG A 5 -3.70 -8.83 -18.13
C ARG A 5 -4.85 -8.73 -19.13
N GLU A 6 -5.88 -9.54 -18.97
CA GLU A 6 -7.05 -9.57 -19.86
C GLU A 6 -7.84 -8.25 -19.83
N ASN A 7 -8.03 -7.66 -18.64
CA ASN A 7 -8.76 -6.40 -18.49
C ASN A 7 -7.93 -5.23 -19.05
N LEU A 8 -6.64 -5.18 -18.71
CA LEU A 8 -5.73 -4.17 -19.23
C LEU A 8 -5.62 -4.24 -20.74
N SER A 9 -5.54 -5.44 -21.33
CA SER A 9 -5.51 -5.66 -22.77
C SER A 9 -6.77 -5.11 -23.46
N LYS A 10 -7.95 -5.36 -22.89
CA LYS A 10 -9.22 -4.80 -23.41
C LYS A 10 -9.23 -3.28 -23.41
N LEU A 11 -8.77 -2.68 -22.30
CA LEU A 11 -8.67 -1.22 -22.16
C LEU A 11 -7.64 -0.63 -23.13
N TYR A 12 -6.50 -1.28 -23.30
CA TYR A 12 -5.46 -0.89 -24.25
C TYR A 12 -5.95 -0.91 -25.68
N HIS A 13 -6.52 -2.04 -26.15
CA HIS A 13 -7.03 -2.15 -27.51
C HIS A 13 -8.21 -1.20 -27.81
N SER A 14 -8.98 -0.84 -26.79
CA SER A 14 -10.03 0.18 -26.92
C SER A 14 -9.52 1.63 -26.84
N LYS A 15 -8.19 1.84 -26.70
CA LYS A 15 -7.52 3.13 -26.53
C LYS A 15 -8.01 3.93 -25.32
N LYS A 16 -8.46 3.24 -24.27
CA LYS A 16 -8.94 3.85 -23.02
C LYS A 16 -7.91 3.81 -21.89
N LEU A 17 -6.89 2.97 -22.02
CA LEU A 17 -5.86 2.82 -21.00
C LEU A 17 -4.84 3.96 -21.09
N THR A 18 -4.75 4.75 -20.02
CA THR A 18 -3.74 5.79 -19.80
C THR A 18 -2.93 5.46 -18.57
N GLY A 19 -1.77 6.10 -18.37
CA GLY A 19 -0.96 5.94 -17.18
C GLY A 19 -1.72 6.30 -15.90
N THR A 20 -2.47 7.39 -15.91
CA THR A 20 -3.34 7.81 -14.80
C THR A 20 -4.37 6.75 -14.48
N LEU A 21 -5.15 6.29 -15.46
CA LEU A 21 -6.16 5.25 -15.26
C LEU A 21 -5.53 3.93 -14.74
N PHE A 22 -4.35 3.57 -15.25
CA PHE A 22 -3.64 2.38 -14.78
C PHE A 22 -3.36 2.45 -13.28
N PHE A 23 -2.85 3.58 -12.79
CA PHE A 23 -2.56 3.74 -11.34
C PHE A 23 -3.82 3.87 -10.49
N GLU A 24 -4.90 4.46 -11.00
CA GLU A 24 -6.21 4.44 -10.33
C GLU A 24 -6.72 3.00 -10.13
N LEU A 25 -6.65 2.18 -11.18
CA LEU A 25 -7.03 0.77 -11.13
C LEU A 25 -6.12 -0.03 -10.17
N LEU A 26 -4.81 0.25 -10.17
CA LEU A 26 -3.85 -0.39 -9.26
C LEU A 26 -4.17 -0.03 -7.80
N LYS A 27 -4.40 1.24 -7.50
CA LYS A 27 -4.79 1.69 -6.17
C LYS A 27 -6.07 1.00 -5.71
N LYS A 28 -7.10 1.03 -6.53
CA LYS A 28 -8.40 0.42 -6.23
C LYS A 28 -8.29 -1.10 -6.03
N ASP A 29 -7.49 -1.79 -6.84
CA ASP A 29 -7.28 -3.25 -6.71
C ASP A 29 -6.50 -3.61 -5.44
N THR A 30 -5.55 -2.76 -5.04
CA THR A 30 -4.78 -2.92 -3.80
C THR A 30 -5.68 -2.72 -2.57
N GLU A 31 -6.49 -1.67 -2.57
CA GLU A 31 -7.42 -1.37 -1.47
C GLU A 31 -8.48 -2.47 -1.32
N LEU A 32 -9.03 -2.94 -2.43
CA LEU A 32 -9.95 -4.08 -2.41
C LEU A 32 -9.30 -5.33 -1.80
N PHE A 33 -8.06 -5.62 -2.19
CA PHE A 33 -7.32 -6.74 -1.64
C PHE A 33 -7.13 -6.59 -0.13
N TYR A 34 -6.71 -5.41 0.32
CA TYR A 34 -6.53 -5.10 1.73
C TYR A 34 -7.81 -5.28 2.54
N TYR A 35 -8.94 -4.68 2.13
CA TYR A 35 -10.18 -4.83 2.88
C TYR A 35 -10.71 -6.26 2.89
N LYS A 36 -10.51 -7.03 1.82
CA LYS A 36 -10.83 -8.47 1.83
C LYS A 36 -9.97 -9.22 2.85
N LYS A 37 -8.71 -8.85 3.02
CA LYS A 37 -7.83 -9.40 4.05
C LYS A 37 -8.20 -8.96 5.46
N ILE A 38 -8.67 -7.74 5.65
CA ILE A 38 -9.24 -7.28 6.93
C ILE A 38 -10.46 -8.11 7.32
N ILE A 39 -11.40 -8.32 6.39
CA ILE A 39 -12.58 -9.15 6.62
C ILE A 39 -12.17 -10.56 7.07
N GLU A 40 -11.15 -11.13 6.44
CA GLU A 40 -10.62 -12.46 6.76
C GLU A 40 -9.88 -12.49 8.10
N GLU A 41 -8.94 -11.56 8.34
CA GLU A 41 -8.10 -11.48 9.55
C GLU A 41 -8.96 -11.31 10.82
N TYR A 42 -9.95 -10.42 10.77
CA TYR A 42 -10.80 -10.09 11.91
C TYR A 42 -12.12 -10.87 11.94
N GLN A 43 -12.30 -11.81 11.00
CA GLN A 43 -13.49 -12.67 10.90
C GLN A 43 -14.80 -11.85 10.93
N LEU A 44 -14.81 -10.71 10.20
CA LEU A 44 -15.98 -9.85 10.14
C LEU A 44 -17.15 -10.57 9.46
N GLU A 45 -18.37 -10.35 9.93
CA GLU A 45 -19.61 -10.94 9.36
C GLU A 45 -19.99 -10.26 8.02
N ILE A 46 -19.02 -10.14 7.12
CA ILE A 46 -19.16 -9.51 5.80
C ILE A 46 -18.83 -10.55 4.73
N SER A 47 -19.74 -10.76 3.80
CA SER A 47 -19.46 -11.59 2.62
C SER A 47 -18.42 -10.90 1.72
N SER A 48 -17.22 -11.45 1.64
CA SER A 48 -16.14 -10.92 0.81
C SER A 48 -16.52 -10.77 -0.67
N ALA A 49 -17.38 -11.65 -1.20
CA ALA A 49 -17.85 -11.58 -2.57
C ALA A 49 -18.87 -10.44 -2.80
N VAL A 50 -19.78 -10.22 -1.83
CA VAL A 50 -20.74 -9.12 -1.90
C VAL A 50 -20.01 -7.79 -1.72
N PHE A 51 -19.09 -7.70 -0.76
CA PHE A 51 -18.24 -6.53 -0.57
C PHE A 51 -17.46 -6.17 -1.85
N GLU A 52 -16.86 -7.15 -2.52
CA GLU A 52 -16.14 -6.93 -3.78
C GLU A 52 -17.04 -6.32 -4.85
N GLN A 53 -18.27 -6.81 -5.00
CA GLN A 53 -19.23 -6.26 -5.96
C GLN A 53 -19.60 -4.81 -5.63
N ASP A 54 -19.91 -4.54 -4.36
CA ASP A 54 -20.25 -3.20 -3.90
C ASP A 54 -19.10 -2.23 -4.09
N PHE A 55 -17.90 -2.61 -3.65
CA PHE A 55 -16.68 -1.80 -3.77
C PHE A 55 -16.33 -1.47 -5.23
N LEU A 56 -16.48 -2.43 -6.15
CA LEU A 56 -16.16 -2.23 -7.56
C LEU A 56 -17.23 -1.44 -8.32
N SER A 57 -18.51 -1.56 -7.93
CA SER A 57 -19.61 -0.84 -8.56
C SER A 57 -19.77 0.58 -8.05
N ASP A 58 -19.23 0.86 -6.86
CA ASP A 58 -19.38 2.15 -6.18
C ASP A 58 -18.46 3.21 -6.76
N LYS A 59 -19.06 4.23 -7.37
CA LYS A 59 -18.35 5.38 -7.92
C LYS A 59 -18.19 6.53 -6.93
N GLU A 60 -18.98 6.52 -5.86
CA GLU A 60 -19.09 7.61 -4.88
C GLU A 60 -18.59 7.20 -3.49
N GLU A 61 -17.93 6.02 -3.39
CA GLU A 61 -17.43 5.45 -2.13
C GLU A 61 -18.50 5.27 -1.04
N LEU A 62 -19.76 5.08 -1.45
CA LEU A 62 -20.88 4.82 -0.54
C LEU A 62 -20.74 3.48 0.22
N TRP A 63 -19.86 2.60 -0.25
CA TRP A 63 -19.52 1.35 0.45
C TRP A 63 -19.06 1.61 1.89
N GLN A 64 -18.42 2.74 2.17
CA GLN A 64 -18.00 3.12 3.52
C GLN A 64 -19.19 3.25 4.49
N GLN A 65 -20.32 3.76 4.01
CA GLN A 65 -21.55 3.85 4.81
C GLN A 65 -22.19 2.48 4.99
N LYS A 66 -22.06 1.59 4.00
CA LYS A 66 -22.61 0.24 4.05
C LYS A 66 -21.81 -0.72 4.95
N TYR A 67 -20.50 -0.47 5.09
CA TYR A 67 -19.57 -1.29 5.87
C TYR A 67 -18.79 -0.44 6.88
N PRO A 68 -19.47 0.18 7.87
CA PRO A 68 -18.82 1.07 8.83
C PRO A 68 -17.76 0.36 9.68
N GLU A 69 -17.84 -0.97 9.82
CA GLU A 69 -16.85 -1.77 10.56
C GLU A 69 -15.46 -1.70 9.92
N LEU A 70 -15.38 -1.51 8.60
CA LEU A 70 -14.11 -1.41 7.87
C LEU A 70 -13.43 -0.05 8.08
N MET A 71 -14.14 0.97 8.57
CA MET A 71 -13.58 2.32 8.73
C MET A 71 -12.50 2.40 9.81
N SER A 72 -12.52 1.49 10.79
CA SER A 72 -11.45 1.37 11.80
C SER A 72 -10.12 0.88 11.21
N TYR A 73 -10.16 0.35 9.98
CA TYR A 73 -9.02 -0.24 9.26
C TYR A 73 -8.72 0.52 7.98
N HIS A 74 -8.93 1.85 7.99
CA HIS A 74 -8.80 2.66 6.78
C HIS A 74 -7.42 2.51 6.11
N TRP A 75 -7.42 2.15 4.82
CA TRP A 75 -6.22 2.15 3.99
C TRP A 75 -5.82 3.58 3.66
N SER A 76 -4.58 3.93 3.88
CA SER A 76 -4.05 5.25 3.53
C SER A 76 -2.72 5.13 2.80
N TRP A 77 -2.73 5.49 1.52
CA TRP A 77 -1.51 5.58 0.74
C TRP A 77 -0.55 6.64 1.29
N ASP A 78 -1.07 7.75 1.79
CA ASP A 78 -0.27 8.85 2.35
C ASP A 78 0.41 8.42 3.65
N PHE A 79 -0.30 7.70 4.52
CA PHE A 79 0.30 7.13 5.73
C PHE A 79 1.48 6.21 5.41
N PHE A 80 1.33 5.35 4.41
CA PHE A 80 2.42 4.44 4.03
C PHE A 80 3.54 5.12 3.26
N ALA A 81 3.26 6.22 2.56
CA ALA A 81 4.28 7.01 1.87
C ALA A 81 5.16 7.80 2.85
N ASP A 82 4.55 8.35 3.90
CA ASP A 82 5.25 9.09 4.95
C ASP A 82 4.56 8.90 6.33
N PRO A 83 4.82 7.77 6.99
CA PRO A 83 4.14 7.40 8.23
C PRO A 83 4.46 8.33 9.41
N LEU A 84 5.46 9.19 9.27
CA LEU A 84 5.90 10.10 10.33
C LEU A 84 5.58 11.57 10.04
N SER A 85 4.98 11.88 8.89
CA SER A 85 4.73 13.27 8.43
C SER A 85 3.91 14.12 9.39
N SER A 86 2.99 13.52 10.13
CA SER A 86 2.12 14.23 11.08
C SER A 86 2.68 14.29 12.50
N SER A 87 3.87 13.77 12.74
CA SER A 87 4.41 13.62 14.10
C SER A 87 5.13 14.87 14.55
N GLN A 88 4.75 15.43 15.71
CA GLN A 88 5.44 16.56 16.34
C GLN A 88 6.78 16.16 16.95
N ASP A 89 6.89 14.88 17.40
CA ASP A 89 8.08 14.29 18.01
C ASP A 89 8.55 13.08 17.20
N PHE A 90 9.58 13.27 16.41
CA PHE A 90 10.13 12.24 15.51
C PHE A 90 10.55 10.95 16.24
N ILE A 91 11.27 11.07 17.37
CA ILE A 91 11.82 9.91 18.08
C ILE A 91 10.75 9.00 18.68
N PRO A 92 9.78 9.52 19.47
CA PRO A 92 8.67 8.72 19.98
C PRO A 92 7.82 8.12 18.86
N ALA A 93 7.51 8.89 17.81
CA ALA A 93 6.74 8.41 16.67
C ALA A 93 7.45 7.28 15.91
N SER A 94 8.76 7.40 15.71
CA SER A 94 9.58 6.35 15.08
C SER A 94 9.56 5.05 15.91
N ARG A 95 9.65 5.14 17.24
CA ARG A 95 9.54 3.95 18.13
C ARG A 95 8.18 3.28 18.02
N GLN A 96 7.11 4.06 18.02
CA GLN A 96 5.74 3.55 17.85
C GLN A 96 5.57 2.90 16.48
N PHE A 97 6.10 3.50 15.43
CA PHE A 97 6.04 2.96 14.09
C PHE A 97 6.84 1.64 13.96
N ILE A 98 8.04 1.57 14.55
CA ILE A 98 8.82 0.33 14.61
C ILE A 98 8.04 -0.79 15.31
N ALA A 99 7.42 -0.48 16.47
CA ALA A 99 6.59 -1.45 17.20
C ALA A 99 5.38 -1.92 16.37
N TYR A 100 4.70 -0.98 15.70
CA TYR A 100 3.61 -1.29 14.77
C TYR A 100 4.07 -2.22 13.64
N GLN A 101 5.19 -1.92 12.99
CA GLN A 101 5.75 -2.74 11.90
C GLN A 101 6.11 -4.16 12.37
N ILE A 102 6.68 -4.30 13.56
CA ILE A 102 6.98 -5.61 14.15
C ILE A 102 5.68 -6.41 14.35
N ASN A 103 4.66 -5.80 14.93
CA ASN A 103 3.39 -6.46 15.20
C ASN A 103 2.70 -6.92 13.91
N GLU A 104 2.66 -6.06 12.88
CA GLU A 104 2.09 -6.42 11.58
C GLU A 104 2.90 -7.53 10.89
N ALA A 105 4.23 -7.46 10.93
CA ALA A 105 5.09 -8.48 10.33
C ALA A 105 4.96 -9.86 11.02
N LEU A 106 4.69 -9.90 12.33
CA LEU A 106 4.50 -11.15 13.08
C LEU A 106 3.19 -11.88 12.71
N LYS A 107 2.18 -11.16 12.20
CA LYS A 107 0.96 -11.78 11.68
C LYS A 107 1.22 -12.59 10.40
N GLY A 108 2.32 -12.29 9.70
CA GLY A 108 2.74 -12.97 8.47
C GLY A 108 1.95 -12.54 7.23
N ASN A 109 2.47 -12.89 6.06
CA ASN A 109 1.89 -12.50 4.78
C ASN A 109 0.71 -13.37 4.29
N CYS A 110 0.35 -14.40 5.03
CA CYS A 110 -0.83 -15.21 4.73
C CYS A 110 -2.08 -14.70 5.45
N THR A 111 -1.94 -14.31 6.71
CA THR A 111 -3.05 -13.96 7.60
C THR A 111 -3.13 -12.47 7.92
N GLY A 112 -2.00 -11.79 8.07
CA GLY A 112 -1.97 -10.35 8.35
C GLY A 112 -2.33 -9.52 7.12
N ALA A 113 -3.35 -8.67 7.22
CA ALA A 113 -3.86 -7.88 6.09
C ALA A 113 -2.81 -6.94 5.51
N ILE A 114 -2.05 -6.23 6.35
CA ILE A 114 -0.98 -5.32 5.93
C ILE A 114 0.15 -6.09 5.22
N ALA A 115 0.68 -7.13 5.87
CA ALA A 115 1.78 -7.91 5.32
C ALA A 115 1.39 -8.62 4.01
N SER A 116 0.16 -9.16 3.93
CA SER A 116 -0.40 -9.75 2.71
C SER A 116 -0.51 -8.72 1.58
N THR A 117 -0.93 -7.49 1.90
CA THR A 117 -1.10 -6.44 0.89
C THR A 117 0.24 -5.96 0.37
N PHE A 118 1.25 -5.80 1.23
CA PHE A 118 2.61 -5.45 0.79
C PHE A 118 3.24 -6.55 -0.06
N ASP A 119 2.96 -7.82 0.26
CA ASP A 119 3.40 -8.93 -0.57
C ASP A 119 2.70 -8.95 -1.93
N ALA A 120 1.40 -8.66 -1.96
CA ALA A 120 0.64 -8.56 -3.20
C ALA A 120 1.11 -7.42 -4.13
N LEU A 121 1.70 -6.34 -3.59
CA LEU A 121 2.30 -5.28 -4.42
C LEU A 121 3.43 -5.79 -5.31
N LYS A 122 4.07 -6.89 -4.94
CA LYS A 122 5.09 -7.55 -5.78
C LYS A 122 4.50 -8.17 -7.04
N ASP A 123 3.24 -8.61 -6.98
CA ASP A 123 2.53 -9.22 -8.10
C ASP A 123 2.19 -8.19 -9.20
N TRP A 124 2.20 -6.89 -8.85
CA TRP A 124 1.95 -5.81 -9.81
C TRP A 124 3.11 -5.54 -10.78
N ARG A 125 4.26 -6.18 -10.60
CA ARG A 125 5.44 -6.01 -11.47
C ARG A 125 5.15 -6.33 -12.93
N ASP A 126 4.45 -7.43 -13.19
CA ASP A 126 4.17 -7.84 -14.57
C ASP A 126 3.14 -6.94 -15.25
N PRO A 127 2.01 -6.57 -14.62
CA PRO A 127 1.14 -5.52 -15.14
C PRO A 127 1.85 -4.19 -15.43
N ILE A 128 2.76 -3.76 -14.55
CA ILE A 128 3.52 -2.51 -14.74
C ILE A 128 4.48 -2.62 -15.92
N ARG A 129 5.22 -3.72 -16.04
CA ARG A 129 6.10 -3.97 -17.19
C ARG A 129 5.32 -3.93 -18.49
N GLN A 130 4.15 -4.57 -18.52
CA GLN A 130 3.28 -4.57 -19.67
C GLN A 130 2.76 -3.18 -20.03
N ALA A 131 2.41 -2.38 -19.02
CA ALA A 131 1.99 -1.00 -19.20
C ALA A 131 3.12 -0.12 -19.80
N ILE A 132 4.37 -0.35 -19.38
CA ILE A 132 5.56 0.29 -19.95
C ILE A 132 5.78 -0.16 -21.39
N GLU A 133 5.72 -1.46 -21.67
CA GLU A 133 5.87 -2.03 -23.02
C GLU A 133 4.80 -1.50 -24.00
N TRP A 134 3.62 -1.20 -23.51
CA TRP A 134 2.54 -0.61 -24.30
C TRP A 134 2.63 0.90 -24.44
N GLU A 135 3.64 1.53 -23.87
CA GLU A 135 3.89 2.98 -23.93
C GLU A 135 2.67 3.83 -23.53
N ILE A 136 1.92 3.35 -22.51
CA ILE A 136 0.70 4.04 -22.06
C ILE A 136 0.97 5.30 -21.23
N PHE A 137 2.21 5.49 -20.77
CA PHE A 137 2.61 6.63 -19.96
C PHE A 137 3.12 7.76 -20.82
N THR A 138 2.60 8.96 -20.61
CA THR A 138 3.28 10.19 -21.04
C THR A 138 4.59 10.35 -20.24
N VAL A 139 5.53 11.16 -20.75
CA VAL A 139 6.79 11.46 -20.03
C VAL A 139 6.50 11.95 -18.60
N LYS A 140 5.52 12.85 -18.46
CA LYS A 140 5.12 13.39 -17.16
C LYS A 140 4.57 12.30 -16.21
N GLU A 141 3.67 11.46 -16.69
CA GLU A 141 3.12 10.35 -15.89
C GLU A 141 4.21 9.35 -15.50
N TYR A 142 5.17 9.08 -16.40
CA TYR A 142 6.29 8.20 -16.12
C TYR A 142 7.17 8.77 -14.99
N GLU A 143 7.49 10.05 -15.04
CA GLU A 143 8.31 10.73 -14.03
C GLU A 143 7.58 10.88 -12.70
N GLU A 144 6.33 11.36 -12.70
CA GLU A 144 5.59 11.67 -11.48
C GLU A 144 4.96 10.43 -10.85
N LEU A 145 4.25 9.61 -11.64
CA LEU A 145 3.48 8.48 -11.10
C LEU A 145 4.31 7.22 -10.95
N LEU A 146 5.10 6.85 -11.96
CA LEU A 146 5.87 5.61 -11.90
C LEU A 146 7.12 5.77 -11.03
N TRP A 147 7.99 6.74 -11.34
CA TRP A 147 9.23 6.94 -10.61
C TRP A 147 9.06 7.76 -9.32
N GLY A 148 8.37 8.88 -9.40
CA GLY A 148 8.23 9.81 -8.29
C GLY A 148 7.39 9.25 -7.14
N TRP A 149 6.33 8.52 -7.45
CA TRP A 149 5.41 7.98 -6.45
C TRP A 149 5.57 6.46 -6.29
N PHE A 150 5.17 5.67 -7.29
CA PHE A 150 5.00 4.23 -7.12
C PHE A 150 6.31 3.49 -6.83
N THR A 151 7.39 3.78 -7.57
CA THR A 151 8.67 3.06 -7.40
C THR A 151 9.24 3.26 -6.00
N ARG A 152 9.20 4.49 -5.48
CA ARG A 152 9.65 4.80 -4.12
C ARG A 152 8.82 4.08 -3.07
N LEU A 153 7.51 4.20 -3.18
CA LEU A 153 6.56 3.58 -2.25
C LEU A 153 6.68 2.05 -2.28
N ASN A 154 6.68 1.46 -3.46
CA ASN A 154 6.81 0.01 -3.62
C ASN A 154 8.14 -0.52 -3.06
N ALA A 155 9.26 0.18 -3.29
CA ALA A 155 10.54 -0.20 -2.71
C ALA A 155 10.48 -0.17 -1.17
N PHE A 156 9.90 0.88 -0.58
CA PHE A 156 9.75 0.99 0.87
C PHE A 156 8.87 -0.11 1.46
N LEU A 157 7.72 -0.39 0.85
CA LEU A 157 6.74 -1.34 1.39
C LEU A 157 7.10 -2.81 1.15
N THR A 158 7.80 -3.12 0.04
CA THR A 158 8.05 -4.52 -0.36
C THR A 158 9.46 -5.03 -0.02
N ILE A 159 10.38 -4.13 0.35
CA ILE A 159 11.78 -4.45 0.66
C ILE A 159 12.06 -4.06 2.11
N GLY A 160 11.67 -4.92 3.04
CA GLY A 160 11.94 -4.72 4.46
C GLY A 160 12.84 -5.80 5.04
N PRO A 161 13.54 -5.54 6.17
CA PRO A 161 14.25 -6.56 6.90
C PRO A 161 13.28 -7.57 7.50
N PRO A 162 13.71 -8.83 7.73
CA PRO A 162 12.91 -9.77 8.48
C PRO A 162 12.52 -9.22 9.86
N ALA A 163 11.31 -9.56 10.36
CA ALA A 163 10.79 -9.08 11.64
C ALA A 163 11.77 -9.25 12.81
N ILE A 164 12.57 -10.34 12.81
CA ILE A 164 13.60 -10.56 13.83
C ILE A 164 14.65 -9.43 13.85
N ARG A 165 15.07 -8.94 12.69
CA ARG A 165 16.05 -7.84 12.60
C ARG A 165 15.47 -6.50 13.05
N THR A 166 14.21 -6.26 12.78
CA THR A 166 13.51 -5.08 13.28
C THR A 166 13.36 -5.13 14.81
N ARG A 167 13.12 -6.31 15.39
CA ARG A 167 13.10 -6.52 16.85
C ARG A 167 14.48 -6.31 17.49
N GLU A 168 15.53 -6.79 16.86
CA GLU A 168 16.91 -6.53 17.32
C GLU A 168 17.24 -5.04 17.31
N LEU A 169 16.83 -4.32 16.24
CA LEU A 169 16.98 -2.86 16.15
C LEU A 169 16.23 -2.17 17.29
N ALA A 170 14.97 -2.54 17.54
CA ALA A 170 14.19 -1.98 18.64
C ALA A 170 14.88 -2.20 19.99
N ALA A 171 15.40 -3.41 20.27
CA ALA A 171 16.13 -3.71 21.49
C ALA A 171 17.42 -2.88 21.64
N LEU A 172 18.16 -2.63 20.54
CA LEU A 172 19.34 -1.76 20.57
C LEU A 172 18.99 -0.30 20.86
N ILE A 173 17.85 0.18 20.33
CA ILE A 173 17.33 1.52 20.61
C ILE A 173 16.94 1.63 22.08
N ASP A 174 16.25 0.62 22.62
CA ASP A 174 15.81 0.61 24.02
C ASP A 174 16.99 0.51 25.00
N ALA A 175 18.04 -0.22 24.63
CA ALA A 175 19.28 -0.30 25.39
C ALA A 175 20.16 0.95 25.30
N GLY A 176 19.78 1.95 24.49
CA GLY A 176 20.57 3.17 24.28
C GLY A 176 21.87 2.97 23.50
N ILE A 177 22.01 1.82 22.80
CA ILE A 177 23.17 1.51 21.96
C ILE A 177 23.01 2.13 20.57
N PHE A 178 21.78 2.15 20.04
CA PHE A 178 21.43 2.78 18.77
C PHE A 178 20.56 4.00 19.03
N HIS A 179 20.94 5.13 18.46
CA HIS A 179 20.23 6.39 18.62
C HIS A 179 19.50 6.77 17.32
N LEU A 180 18.20 7.05 17.42
CA LEU A 180 17.44 7.67 16.34
C LEU A 180 17.82 9.15 16.28
N VAL A 181 18.07 9.65 15.08
CA VAL A 181 18.38 11.06 14.82
C VAL A 181 17.30 11.62 13.91
N GLU A 182 16.80 12.80 14.25
CA GLU A 182 15.88 13.50 13.37
C GLU A 182 16.54 13.74 12.00
N PRO A 183 15.82 13.47 10.90
CA PRO A 183 16.36 13.79 9.59
C PRO A 183 16.63 15.29 9.52
N PRO A 184 17.73 15.73 8.91
CA PRO A 184 17.95 17.14 8.66
C PRO A 184 16.76 17.66 7.83
N ILE A 185 16.21 18.82 8.20
CA ILE A 185 15.21 19.49 7.38
C ILE A 185 15.86 19.79 6.05
N CYS A 186 15.70 18.90 5.08
CA CYS A 186 16.08 19.18 3.70
C CYS A 186 15.08 20.21 3.20
N LEU A 187 15.45 21.48 3.25
CA LEU A 187 14.81 22.51 2.45
C LEU A 187 15.01 22.07 0.99
N LEU A 188 13.98 21.47 0.41
CA LEU A 188 13.94 21.23 -1.04
C LEU A 188 13.90 22.61 -1.70
N TYR A 189 15.02 23.01 -2.26
CA TYR A 189 15.11 24.13 -3.20
C TYR A 189 14.63 23.65 -4.57
#